data_3df09cf7c8bec41abeb954b017553454
#
_entry.id   3df09cf7c8bec41abeb954b017553454
#
_cell.length_a   1.000
_cell.length_b   1.000
_cell.length_c   1.000
_cell.angle_alpha   90.00
_cell.angle_beta   90.00
_cell.angle_gamma   90.00
#
_symmetry.space_group_name_H-M   'P 1'
#
loop_
_entity.id
_entity.type
_entity.pdbx_description
1 polymer ?
#
loop_
_entity_poly.entity_id
_entity_poly.type
_entity_poly.pdbx_seq_one_letter_code
_entity_poly.pdbx_strand_id
1 'polypeptide(L)'
;IGPALPNGLALSWESVPSRSYVEMTVAMMKELGFDITLEGNSVTMAPYTATTPRTIALERDWSALAFWCEVVALSTSASLFFPGLQPESLQGDRKVLDYFEPLGVGHTFTSDGLQLTKKRSLVYGKLVYNLEQCPDLAQALITTCFALRQPMEIFGLSTLPHKECDRLQALVELATELGITVQ
;
A
#
# COMPACT_ATOMS: atom_id res chain seq x y z
N ILE A 1 22.55 -3.18 -0.25
CA ILE A 1 23.90 -2.84 -0.78
C ILE A 1 24.63 -1.92 0.18
N GLY A 2 24.01 -0.80 0.65
CA GLY A 2 24.66 0.23 1.49
C GLY A 2 25.52 -0.30 2.63
N PRO A 3 25.02 -1.23 3.49
CA PRO A 3 25.80 -1.76 4.60
C PRO A 3 27.05 -2.55 4.18
N ALA A 4 27.07 -3.10 2.98
CA ALA A 4 28.22 -3.85 2.45
C ALA A 4 29.33 -2.95 1.88
N LEU A 5 29.09 -1.66 1.77
CA LEU A 5 30.08 -0.69 1.29
C LEU A 5 31.07 -0.35 2.40
N PRO A 6 32.38 -0.26 2.11
CA PRO A 6 33.41 -0.05 3.15
C PRO A 6 33.27 1.28 3.89
N ASN A 7 32.66 2.27 3.28
CA ASN A 7 32.44 3.60 3.87
C ASN A 7 30.95 3.87 4.17
N GLY A 8 30.10 2.83 4.12
CA GLY A 8 28.65 3.01 4.24
C GLY A 8 28.05 3.69 2.99
N LEU A 9 26.91 4.34 3.17
CA LEU A 9 26.15 4.99 2.11
C LEU A 9 25.50 6.27 2.62
N ALA A 10 25.57 7.33 1.83
CA ALA A 10 24.76 8.53 2.00
C ALA A 10 24.03 8.82 0.69
N LEU A 11 22.71 8.95 0.77
CA LEU A 11 21.85 9.28 -0.36
C LEU A 11 20.99 10.49 0.00
N SER A 12 20.75 11.36 -0.98
CA SER A 12 19.77 12.44 -0.89
C SER A 12 18.97 12.51 -2.18
N TRP A 13 17.74 12.97 -2.08
CA TRP A 13 16.82 13.11 -3.21
C TRP A 13 15.96 14.37 -3.06
N GLU A 14 15.46 14.89 -4.17
CA GLU A 14 14.57 16.06 -4.17
C GLU A 14 13.15 15.68 -3.72
N SER A 15 12.64 14.58 -4.26
CA SER A 15 11.35 14.00 -3.87
C SER A 15 11.42 12.47 -3.93
N VAL A 16 10.63 11.80 -3.10
CA VAL A 16 10.52 10.34 -3.11
C VAL A 16 9.04 9.95 -3.08
N PRO A 17 8.46 9.63 -4.24
CA PRO A 17 7.16 8.96 -4.27
C PRO A 17 7.21 7.66 -3.47
N SER A 18 6.09 7.29 -2.85
CA SER A 18 6.03 6.07 -2.04
C SER A 18 7.03 6.07 -0.87
N ARG A 19 7.20 7.19 -0.20
CA ARG A 19 8.10 7.36 0.95
C ARG A 19 7.88 6.31 2.04
N SER A 20 6.65 5.83 2.21
CA SER A 20 6.30 4.77 3.15
C SER A 20 7.14 3.50 2.99
N TYR A 21 7.52 3.13 1.76
CA TYR A 21 8.38 1.96 1.50
C TYR A 21 9.83 2.20 1.92
N VAL A 22 10.32 3.44 1.80
CA VAL A 22 11.64 3.81 2.29
C VAL A 22 11.64 3.76 3.82
N GLU A 23 10.63 4.32 4.46
CA GLU A 23 10.47 4.33 5.92
C GLU A 23 10.34 2.90 6.48
N MET A 24 9.56 2.03 5.84
CA MET A 24 9.46 0.62 6.18
C MET A 24 10.84 -0.08 6.10
N THR A 25 11.57 0.13 5.00
CA THR A 25 12.91 -0.44 4.82
C THR A 25 13.87 0.02 5.92
N VAL A 26 13.88 1.32 6.22
CA VAL A 26 14.74 1.89 7.28
C VAL A 26 14.36 1.33 8.65
N ALA A 27 13.07 1.20 8.95
CA ALA A 27 12.60 0.65 10.22
C ALA A 27 13.04 -0.82 10.38
N MET A 28 12.85 -1.65 9.37
CA MET A 28 13.30 -3.05 9.37
C MET A 28 14.82 -3.17 9.51
N MET A 29 15.58 -2.31 8.85
CA MET A 29 17.04 -2.29 8.97
C MET A 29 17.49 -1.91 10.39
N LYS A 30 16.84 -0.92 11.03
CA LYS A 30 17.11 -0.56 12.43
C LYS A 30 16.82 -1.73 13.37
N GLU A 31 15.73 -2.46 13.17
CA GLU A 31 15.39 -3.64 13.95
C GLU A 31 16.47 -4.74 13.81
N LEU A 32 17.03 -4.89 12.61
CA LEU A 32 18.16 -5.77 12.34
C LEU A 32 19.49 -5.26 12.91
N GLY A 33 19.52 -4.06 13.49
CA GLY A 33 20.69 -3.47 14.16
C GLY A 33 21.62 -2.72 13.23
N PHE A 34 21.17 -2.33 12.03
CA PHE A 34 21.93 -1.42 11.18
C PHE A 34 21.94 -0.01 11.78
N ASP A 35 23.07 0.66 11.69
CA ASP A 35 23.19 2.08 11.98
C ASP A 35 22.77 2.87 10.74
N ILE A 36 21.51 3.28 10.74
CA ILE A 36 20.86 3.96 9.62
C ILE A 36 19.99 5.10 10.14
N THR A 37 20.10 6.26 9.50
CA THR A 37 19.33 7.45 9.82
C THR A 37 18.62 7.96 8.57
N LEU A 38 17.34 8.26 8.71
CA LEU A 38 16.51 8.92 7.69
C LEU A 38 16.10 10.28 8.22
N GLU A 39 16.57 11.35 7.60
CA GLU A 39 16.28 12.74 7.97
C GLU A 39 15.85 13.52 6.73
N GLY A 40 14.61 14.04 6.77
CA GLY A 40 14.06 14.76 5.63
C GLY A 40 14.14 13.90 4.35
N ASN A 41 14.85 14.37 3.35
CA ASN A 41 15.07 13.70 2.07
C ASN A 41 16.47 13.10 1.96
N SER A 42 17.05 12.64 3.06
CA SER A 42 18.35 11.96 3.06
C SER A 42 18.35 10.73 3.94
N VAL A 43 19.11 9.73 3.53
CA VAL A 43 19.41 8.55 4.33
C VAL A 43 20.92 8.38 4.43
N THR A 44 21.40 8.14 5.62
CA THR A 44 22.79 7.78 5.90
C THR A 44 22.86 6.41 6.55
N MET A 45 23.87 5.64 6.21
CA MET A 45 24.05 4.28 6.70
C MET A 45 25.53 3.99 6.89
N ALA A 46 25.89 3.59 8.10
CA ALA A 46 27.25 3.16 8.41
C ALA A 46 27.57 1.79 7.78
N PRO A 47 28.85 1.48 7.54
CA PRO A 47 29.28 0.12 7.22
C PRO A 47 28.81 -0.86 8.29
N TYR A 48 28.39 -2.05 7.87
CA TYR A 48 27.90 -3.06 8.81
C TYR A 48 28.56 -4.40 8.57
N THR A 49 29.08 -4.99 9.63
CA THR A 49 29.55 -6.37 9.62
C THR A 49 28.67 -7.17 10.57
N ALA A 50 27.92 -8.11 10.04
CA ALA A 50 27.09 -9.00 10.84
C ALA A 50 27.97 -9.87 11.75
N THR A 51 27.74 -9.79 13.06
CA THR A 51 28.47 -10.59 14.06
C THR A 51 27.62 -11.76 14.60
N THR A 52 26.31 -11.64 14.52
CA THR A 52 25.37 -12.66 15.02
C THR A 52 24.15 -12.76 14.10
N PRO A 53 23.62 -13.98 13.86
CA PRO A 53 22.34 -14.14 13.18
C PRO A 53 21.22 -13.45 13.96
N ARG A 54 20.30 -12.80 13.23
CA ARG A 54 19.09 -12.20 13.79
C ARG A 54 17.86 -12.77 13.13
N THR A 55 16.79 -12.89 13.87
CA THR A 55 15.47 -13.30 13.36
C THR A 55 14.53 -12.12 13.50
N ILE A 56 13.80 -11.82 12.41
CA ILE A 56 12.71 -10.84 12.43
C ILE A 56 11.41 -11.55 12.08
N ALA A 57 10.31 -11.08 12.65
CA ALA A 57 8.98 -11.47 12.25
C ALA A 57 8.52 -10.55 11.10
N LEU A 58 8.18 -11.15 9.96
CA LEU A 58 7.62 -10.38 8.85
C LEU A 58 6.14 -10.16 9.07
N GLU A 59 5.69 -8.93 8.81
CA GLU A 59 4.27 -8.60 8.74
C GLU A 59 3.57 -9.38 7.61
N ARG A 60 2.26 -9.54 7.76
CA ARG A 60 1.40 -10.00 6.66
C ARG A 60 1.30 -8.92 5.59
N ASP A 61 1.10 -9.34 4.34
CA ASP A 61 1.04 -8.47 3.18
C ASP A 61 -0.27 -7.68 3.11
N TRP A 62 -0.18 -6.37 3.30
CA TRP A 62 -1.30 -5.45 3.20
C TRP A 62 -1.68 -5.11 1.76
N SER A 63 -0.74 -5.16 0.82
CA SER A 63 -1.03 -4.95 -0.60
C SER A 63 -1.93 -6.06 -1.14
N ALA A 64 -1.65 -7.32 -0.78
CA ALA A 64 -2.50 -8.46 -1.13
C ALA A 64 -3.92 -8.35 -0.53
N LEU A 65 -4.07 -7.70 0.63
CA LEU A 65 -5.39 -7.48 1.24
C LEU A 65 -6.31 -6.63 0.36
N ALA A 66 -5.76 -5.73 -0.48
CA ALA A 66 -6.55 -4.86 -1.34
C ALA A 66 -7.49 -5.64 -2.26
N PHE A 67 -7.03 -6.76 -2.82
CA PHE A 67 -7.85 -7.63 -3.68
C PHE A 67 -8.96 -8.34 -2.88
N TRP A 68 -8.73 -8.64 -1.61
CA TRP A 68 -9.78 -9.19 -0.75
C TRP A 68 -10.80 -8.11 -0.33
N CYS A 69 -10.36 -6.87 -0.14
CA CYS A 69 -11.26 -5.73 0.03
C CYS A 69 -12.15 -5.53 -1.20
N GLU A 70 -11.59 -5.67 -2.42
CA GLU A 70 -12.35 -5.67 -3.67
C GLU A 70 -13.42 -6.77 -3.70
N VAL A 71 -13.06 -8.01 -3.36
CA VAL A 71 -14.01 -9.13 -3.27
C VAL A 71 -15.13 -8.82 -2.28
N VAL A 72 -14.82 -8.27 -1.11
CA VAL A 72 -15.83 -7.87 -0.11
C VAL A 72 -16.69 -6.73 -0.65
N ALA A 73 -16.09 -5.70 -1.27
CA ALA A 73 -16.82 -4.55 -1.81
C ALA A 73 -17.84 -4.96 -2.88
N LEU A 74 -17.49 -5.92 -3.73
CA LEU A 74 -18.32 -6.39 -4.84
C LEU A 74 -19.31 -7.49 -4.45
N SER A 75 -19.17 -8.10 -3.27
CA SER A 75 -20.06 -9.15 -2.78
C SER A 75 -21.39 -8.58 -2.29
N THR A 76 -22.44 -9.38 -2.33
CA THR A 76 -23.73 -9.09 -1.65
C THR A 76 -23.64 -9.28 -0.15
N SER A 77 -22.81 -10.24 0.29
CA SER A 77 -22.52 -10.57 1.69
C SER A 77 -21.13 -11.17 1.77
N ALA A 78 -20.35 -10.79 2.75
CA ALA A 78 -19.02 -11.34 2.99
C ALA A 78 -18.61 -11.21 4.46
N SER A 79 -17.86 -12.22 4.94
CA SER A 79 -17.24 -12.24 6.25
C SER A 79 -15.95 -13.05 6.12
N LEU A 80 -14.80 -12.37 6.09
CA LEU A 80 -13.48 -12.97 5.85
C LEU A 80 -12.56 -12.66 7.01
N PHE A 81 -11.82 -13.65 7.49
CA PHE A 81 -10.84 -13.49 8.55
C PHE A 81 -9.41 -13.68 8.04
N PHE A 82 -8.53 -12.77 8.40
CA PHE A 82 -7.12 -12.73 8.01
C PHE A 82 -6.24 -12.84 9.25
N PRO A 83 -5.73 -14.03 9.57
CA PRO A 83 -4.94 -14.25 10.77
C PRO A 83 -3.61 -13.49 10.71
N GLY A 84 -3.23 -12.85 11.82
CA GLY A 84 -1.95 -12.18 11.99
C GLY A 84 -1.84 -10.81 11.33
N LEU A 85 -2.89 -10.28 10.68
CA LEU A 85 -2.95 -8.86 10.32
C LEU A 85 -3.30 -8.04 11.58
N GLN A 86 -2.44 -7.10 11.94
CA GLN A 86 -2.57 -6.28 13.15
C GLN A 86 -2.71 -4.80 12.78
N PRO A 87 -3.31 -3.96 13.64
CA PRO A 87 -3.56 -2.55 13.34
C PRO A 87 -2.26 -1.74 13.17
N GLU A 88 -1.18 -2.12 13.86
CA GLU A 88 0.14 -1.54 13.70
C GLU A 88 0.84 -2.20 12.52
N SER A 89 1.30 -1.38 11.56
CA SER A 89 2.01 -1.85 10.38
C SER A 89 3.01 -0.81 9.89
N LEU A 90 4.14 -1.28 9.42
CA LEU A 90 5.13 -0.47 8.70
C LEU A 90 4.76 -0.27 7.23
N GLN A 91 3.83 -1.08 6.70
CA GLN A 91 3.40 -1.01 5.31
C GLN A 91 2.42 0.16 5.10
N GLY A 92 2.73 1.06 4.17
CA GLY A 92 1.85 2.18 3.81
C GLY A 92 0.48 1.72 3.29
N ASP A 93 0.44 0.54 2.70
CA ASP A 93 -0.75 -0.08 2.12
C ASP A 93 -1.82 -0.49 3.15
N ARG A 94 -1.52 -0.41 4.47
CA ARG A 94 -2.54 -0.50 5.52
C ARG A 94 -3.69 0.50 5.31
N LYS A 95 -3.46 1.60 4.62
CA LYS A 95 -4.49 2.57 4.20
C LYS A 95 -5.60 1.96 3.33
N VAL A 96 -5.42 0.75 2.84
CA VAL A 96 -6.47 0.02 2.10
C VAL A 96 -7.79 -0.01 2.85
N LEU A 97 -7.77 -0.15 4.18
CA LEU A 97 -8.99 -0.18 5.00
C LEU A 97 -9.76 1.15 4.92
N ASP A 98 -9.04 2.26 5.01
CA ASP A 98 -9.63 3.61 4.95
C ASP A 98 -10.23 3.90 3.57
N TYR A 99 -9.55 3.43 2.51
CA TYR A 99 -10.00 3.65 1.13
C TYR A 99 -11.18 2.78 0.72
N PHE A 100 -11.28 1.57 1.27
CA PHE A 100 -12.37 0.65 0.96
C PHE A 100 -13.58 0.77 1.91
N GLU A 101 -13.44 1.43 3.05
CA GLU A 101 -14.57 1.66 3.97
C GLU A 101 -15.76 2.35 3.29
N PRO A 102 -15.57 3.45 2.52
CA PRO A 102 -16.67 4.08 1.78
C PRO A 102 -17.33 3.15 0.77
N LEU A 103 -16.60 2.18 0.21
CA LEU A 103 -17.08 1.19 -0.75
C LEU A 103 -17.83 0.02 -0.11
N GLY A 104 -18.05 0.09 1.21
CA GLY A 104 -18.83 -0.89 1.96
C GLY A 104 -18.00 -2.06 2.48
N VAL A 105 -16.71 -1.86 2.72
CA VAL A 105 -15.85 -2.82 3.42
C VAL A 105 -15.72 -2.41 4.88
N GLY A 106 -16.37 -3.15 5.76
CA GLY A 106 -16.18 -2.98 7.20
C GLY A 106 -15.03 -3.83 7.70
N HIS A 107 -14.34 -3.35 8.73
CA HIS A 107 -13.25 -4.08 9.34
C HIS A 107 -13.31 -4.05 10.87
N THR A 108 -12.74 -5.05 11.50
CA THR A 108 -12.60 -5.14 12.96
C THR A 108 -11.33 -5.93 13.28
N PHE A 109 -10.47 -5.38 14.11
CA PHE A 109 -9.29 -6.08 14.63
C PHE A 109 -9.63 -6.89 15.86
N THR A 110 -9.03 -8.07 15.95
CA THR A 110 -9.02 -8.94 17.12
C THR A 110 -7.57 -9.24 17.52
N SER A 111 -7.37 -9.90 18.66
CA SER A 111 -6.03 -10.39 19.06
C SER A 111 -5.37 -11.27 18.02
N ASP A 112 -6.17 -11.98 17.21
CA ASP A 112 -5.69 -13.01 16.30
C ASP A 112 -5.57 -12.53 14.85
N GLY A 113 -6.11 -11.35 14.52
CA GLY A 113 -6.06 -10.80 13.18
C GLY A 113 -7.18 -9.83 12.84
N LEU A 114 -7.42 -9.68 11.54
CA LEU A 114 -8.37 -8.77 10.93
C LEU A 114 -9.59 -9.51 10.41
N GLN A 115 -10.78 -9.04 10.79
CA GLN A 115 -12.07 -9.45 10.20
C GLN A 115 -12.52 -8.40 9.20
N LEU A 116 -12.75 -8.79 7.94
CA LEU A 116 -13.47 -7.98 6.96
C LEU A 116 -14.92 -8.43 6.84
N THR A 117 -15.82 -7.47 6.71
CA THR A 117 -17.26 -7.74 6.54
C THR A 117 -17.85 -6.83 5.47
N LYS A 118 -18.83 -7.34 4.70
CA LYS A 118 -19.62 -6.49 3.82
C LYS A 118 -20.55 -5.61 4.64
N LYS A 119 -20.48 -4.31 4.40
CA LYS A 119 -21.41 -3.30 4.89
C LYS A 119 -22.12 -2.63 3.72
N ARG A 120 -23.15 -1.88 3.98
CA ARG A 120 -23.77 -1.01 2.99
C ARG A 120 -22.80 0.13 2.66
N SER A 121 -22.56 0.35 1.35
CA SER A 121 -21.87 1.57 0.91
C SER A 121 -22.72 2.80 1.24
N LEU A 122 -22.08 3.84 1.77
CA LEU A 122 -22.71 5.12 2.13
C LEU A 122 -22.23 6.27 1.24
N VAL A 123 -21.62 5.95 0.11
CA VAL A 123 -21.05 6.98 -0.77
C VAL A 123 -22.14 7.67 -1.56
N TYR A 124 -22.16 8.99 -1.45
CA TYR A 124 -22.96 9.89 -2.28
C TYR A 124 -21.99 10.85 -2.98
N GLY A 125 -21.88 10.73 -4.30
CA GLY A 125 -21.04 11.61 -5.09
C GLY A 125 -19.67 11.02 -5.47
N LYS A 126 -18.74 11.89 -5.80
CA LYS A 126 -17.38 11.53 -6.25
C LYS A 126 -16.45 11.26 -5.06
N LEU A 127 -15.74 10.15 -5.08
CA LEU A 127 -14.64 9.86 -4.15
C LEU A 127 -13.36 10.52 -4.62
N VAL A 128 -12.55 10.99 -3.69
CA VAL A 128 -11.24 11.61 -3.97
C VAL A 128 -10.17 10.89 -3.16
N TYR A 129 -9.15 10.36 -3.84
CA TYR A 129 -8.07 9.60 -3.23
C TYR A 129 -6.71 10.15 -3.60
N ASN A 130 -5.78 10.17 -2.65
CA ASN A 130 -4.36 10.41 -2.91
C ASN A 130 -3.56 9.15 -2.58
N LEU A 131 -3.02 8.51 -3.62
CA LEU A 131 -2.27 7.25 -3.53
C LEU A 131 -0.75 7.45 -3.58
N GLU A 132 -0.24 8.67 -3.42
CA GLU A 132 1.19 8.96 -3.51
C GLU A 132 2.05 8.09 -2.57
N GLN A 133 1.53 7.75 -1.38
CA GLN A 133 2.23 6.92 -0.39
C GLN A 133 1.95 5.42 -0.51
N CYS A 134 0.94 5.02 -1.30
CA CYS A 134 0.50 3.64 -1.48
C CYS A 134 -0.03 3.38 -2.90
N PRO A 135 0.77 3.67 -3.95
CA PRO A 135 0.32 3.59 -5.34
C PRO A 135 -0.05 2.17 -5.78
N ASP A 136 0.44 1.15 -5.10
CA ASP A 136 0.15 -0.25 -5.41
C ASP A 136 -1.31 -0.66 -5.06
N LEU A 137 -2.01 0.17 -4.28
CA LEU A 137 -3.45 0.00 -4.04
C LEU A 137 -4.33 0.44 -5.23
N ALA A 138 -3.76 1.15 -6.20
CA ALA A 138 -4.51 1.74 -7.31
C ALA A 138 -5.30 0.69 -8.12
N GLN A 139 -4.69 -0.46 -8.42
CA GLN A 139 -5.33 -1.48 -9.24
C GLN A 139 -6.65 -1.93 -8.60
N ALA A 140 -6.60 -2.48 -7.39
CA ALA A 140 -7.78 -2.99 -6.72
C ALA A 140 -8.83 -1.89 -6.45
N LEU A 141 -8.39 -0.68 -6.08
CA LEU A 141 -9.31 0.42 -5.79
C LEU A 141 -10.03 0.93 -7.03
N ILE A 142 -9.28 1.16 -8.13
CA ILE A 142 -9.84 1.68 -9.39
C ILE A 142 -10.78 0.65 -10.03
N THR A 143 -10.37 -0.62 -10.10
CA THR A 143 -11.23 -1.68 -10.66
C THR A 143 -12.49 -1.89 -9.85
N THR A 144 -12.41 -1.79 -8.52
CA THR A 144 -13.60 -1.80 -7.65
C THR A 144 -14.54 -0.63 -7.98
N CYS A 145 -14.01 0.58 -8.10
CA CYS A 145 -14.81 1.75 -8.47
C CYS A 145 -15.43 1.60 -9.86
N PHE A 146 -14.71 1.02 -10.83
CA PHE A 146 -15.27 0.71 -12.15
C PHE A 146 -16.46 -0.25 -12.06
N ALA A 147 -16.30 -1.36 -11.33
CA ALA A 147 -17.36 -2.35 -11.15
C ALA A 147 -18.59 -1.78 -10.44
N LEU A 148 -18.40 -0.92 -9.46
CA LEU A 148 -19.48 -0.25 -8.72
C LEU A 148 -20.07 0.96 -9.45
N ARG A 149 -19.53 1.36 -10.60
CA ARG A 149 -19.86 2.61 -11.30
C ARG A 149 -19.74 3.83 -10.37
N GLN A 150 -18.78 3.78 -9.46
CA GLN A 150 -18.52 4.82 -8.48
C GLN A 150 -17.63 5.92 -9.08
N PRO A 151 -18.11 7.17 -9.21
CA PRO A 151 -17.27 8.28 -9.66
C PRO A 151 -16.11 8.52 -8.70
N MET A 152 -14.91 8.70 -9.23
CA MET A 152 -13.71 8.92 -8.45
C MET A 152 -12.77 9.92 -9.11
N GLU A 153 -11.89 10.49 -8.30
CA GLU A 153 -10.74 11.30 -8.71
C GLU A 153 -9.52 10.82 -7.92
N ILE A 154 -8.44 10.48 -8.61
CA ILE A 154 -7.28 9.85 -8.00
C ILE A 154 -6.03 10.62 -8.34
N PHE A 155 -5.22 10.91 -7.31
CA PHE A 155 -3.92 11.55 -7.38
C PHE A 155 -2.81 10.59 -6.93
N GLY A 156 -1.54 10.95 -7.21
CA GLY A 156 -0.39 10.21 -6.71
C GLY A 156 -0.07 8.95 -7.50
N LEU A 157 -0.39 8.91 -8.80
CA LEU A 157 -0.19 7.76 -9.69
C LEU A 157 1.11 7.81 -10.50
N SER A 158 2.01 8.77 -10.25
CA SER A 158 3.19 9.04 -11.07
C SER A 158 4.17 7.87 -11.20
N THR A 159 4.13 6.91 -10.29
CA THR A 159 5.01 5.73 -10.33
C THR A 159 4.43 4.57 -11.14
N LEU A 160 3.12 4.56 -11.44
CA LEU A 160 2.46 3.44 -12.12
C LEU A 160 2.96 3.18 -13.54
N PRO A 161 3.32 4.21 -14.36
CA PRO A 161 3.89 3.99 -15.69
C PRO A 161 5.26 3.30 -15.68
N HIS A 162 5.94 3.30 -14.54
CA HIS A 162 7.32 2.80 -14.37
C HIS A 162 7.41 1.47 -13.61
N LYS A 163 6.30 0.74 -13.46
CA LYS A 163 6.25 -0.58 -12.85
C LYS A 163 6.65 -1.66 -13.87
N GLU A 164 6.27 -2.92 -13.65
CA GLU A 164 6.54 -4.05 -14.58
C GLU A 164 5.88 -3.85 -15.97
N CYS A 165 4.84 -3.04 -16.03
CA CYS A 165 4.19 -2.50 -17.23
C CYS A 165 3.69 -1.09 -16.90
N ASP A 166 3.20 -0.36 -17.91
CA ASP A 166 2.46 0.88 -17.66
C ASP A 166 1.07 0.53 -17.11
N ARG A 167 0.98 0.43 -15.77
CA ARG A 167 -0.27 0.11 -15.07
C ARG A 167 -1.34 1.16 -15.26
N LEU A 168 -0.94 2.44 -15.40
CA LEU A 168 -1.88 3.52 -15.62
C LEU A 168 -2.56 3.39 -16.99
N GLN A 169 -1.77 3.13 -18.03
CA GLN A 169 -2.29 2.90 -19.37
C GLN A 169 -3.23 1.68 -19.40
N ALA A 170 -2.84 0.59 -18.74
CA ALA A 170 -3.68 -0.61 -18.67
C ALA A 170 -5.04 -0.34 -17.99
N LEU A 171 -5.08 0.49 -16.96
CA LEU A 171 -6.32 0.89 -16.29
C LEU A 171 -7.20 1.77 -17.20
N VAL A 172 -6.60 2.66 -18.00
CA VAL A 172 -7.31 3.49 -18.98
C VAL A 172 -7.90 2.63 -20.11
N GLU A 173 -7.16 1.65 -20.60
CA GLU A 173 -7.63 0.69 -21.60
C GLU A 173 -8.82 -0.12 -21.06
N LEU A 174 -8.70 -0.66 -19.85
CA LEU A 174 -9.80 -1.37 -19.19
C LEU A 174 -11.04 -0.48 -19.01
N ALA A 175 -10.87 0.77 -18.59
CA ALA A 175 -11.99 1.71 -18.50
C ALA A 175 -12.70 1.90 -19.84
N THR A 176 -11.92 2.03 -20.92
CA THR A 176 -12.45 2.19 -22.28
C THR A 176 -13.26 0.96 -22.70
N GLU A 177 -12.75 -0.26 -22.48
CA GLU A 177 -13.46 -1.51 -22.76
C GLU A 177 -14.77 -1.63 -21.96
N LEU A 178 -14.80 -1.13 -20.74
CA LEU A 178 -15.99 -1.10 -19.88
C LEU A 178 -16.95 0.06 -20.17
N GLY A 179 -16.64 0.92 -21.16
CA GLY A 179 -17.43 2.10 -21.50
C GLY A 179 -17.44 3.16 -20.37
N ILE A 180 -16.33 3.27 -19.63
CA ILE A 180 -16.14 4.25 -18.56
C ILE A 180 -15.33 5.41 -19.12
N THR A 181 -15.80 6.64 -18.90
CA THR A 181 -15.07 7.85 -19.32
C THR A 181 -13.98 8.17 -18.31
N VAL A 182 -12.75 8.30 -18.81
CA VAL A 182 -11.56 8.77 -18.05
C VAL A 182 -11.16 10.14 -18.58
N GLN A 183 -10.81 11.06 -17.70
CA GLN A 183 -10.33 12.43 -17.99
C GLN A 183 -8.96 12.66 -17.37
#